data_27be311f1fa6f762731a5a0715ba82f6
#
_entry.id   27be311f1fa6f762731a5a0715ba82f6
#
_cell.length_a   1.000
_cell.length_b   1.000
_cell.length_c   1.000
_cell.angle_alpha   90.00
_cell.angle_beta   90.00
_cell.angle_gamma   90.00
#
_symmetry.space_group_name_H-M   'P 1'
#
loop_
_entity.id
_entity.type
_entity.pdbx_description
1 polymer ?
#
loop_
_entity_poly.entity_id
_entity_poly.type
_entity_poly.pdbx_seq_one_letter_code
_entity_poly.pdbx_strand_id
1 'polypeptide(L)'
;VSYCATCDGMFFRNKDVAVVGGGNTALEDALFLANYCSKVYIIHRRDTFRGESHLADTLRGKENVEFVLDSVVEQLNGETMVESVQVRNKVKNEIRTISVSGVFIAVGQVPDNGAFSDIVTLDDHGYILAGEDCKTGCEGIFVAGDCRTKTVRQLTTAASDGAVASLAACSYIDTKNRR
;
A
#
# COMPACT_ATOMS: atom_id res chain seq x y z
N VAL A 1 6.15 -11.65 -3.92
CA VAL A 1 5.71 -10.27 -4.12
C VAL A 1 4.73 -9.92 -3.02
N SER A 2 4.87 -8.75 -2.40
CA SER A 2 4.00 -8.26 -1.33
C SER A 2 3.53 -6.83 -1.61
N TYR A 3 2.42 -6.45 -1.00
CA TYR A 3 1.86 -5.10 -1.00
C TYR A 3 1.82 -4.47 0.40
N CYS A 4 2.42 -5.13 1.40
CA CYS A 4 2.39 -4.70 2.79
C CYS A 4 3.69 -5.06 3.51
N ALA A 5 4.57 -4.10 3.71
CA ALA A 5 5.84 -4.34 4.40
C ALA A 5 5.65 -4.71 5.88
N THR A 6 4.69 -4.10 6.56
CA THR A 6 4.39 -4.42 7.96
C THR A 6 3.78 -5.80 8.13
N CYS A 7 3.09 -6.34 7.11
CA CYS A 7 2.50 -7.67 7.13
C CYS A 7 3.55 -8.77 6.91
N ASP A 8 4.39 -8.59 5.89
CA ASP A 8 5.23 -9.65 5.33
C ASP A 8 6.73 -9.43 5.55
N GLY A 9 7.15 -8.22 5.97
CA GLY A 9 8.57 -7.84 6.02
C GLY A 9 9.43 -8.77 6.87
N MET A 10 8.88 -9.31 7.95
CA MET A 10 9.62 -10.22 8.84
C MET A 10 10.02 -11.55 8.17
N PHE A 11 9.32 -12.01 7.12
CA PHE A 11 9.71 -13.20 6.35
C PHE A 11 10.99 -12.97 5.52
N PHE A 12 11.39 -11.71 5.35
CA PHE A 12 12.57 -11.30 4.61
C PHE A 12 13.72 -10.84 5.49
N ARG A 13 13.70 -11.18 6.78
CA ARG A 13 14.80 -10.87 7.70
C ARG A 13 16.11 -11.42 7.17
N ASN A 14 17.16 -10.59 7.19
CA ASN A 14 18.51 -10.90 6.68
C ASN A 14 18.53 -11.30 5.18
N LYS A 15 17.57 -10.84 4.40
CA LYS A 15 17.53 -11.01 2.94
C LYS A 15 17.53 -9.67 2.24
N ASP A 16 17.89 -9.68 0.97
CA ASP A 16 17.80 -8.52 0.10
C ASP A 16 16.40 -8.40 -0.47
N VAL A 17 15.85 -7.20 -0.47
CA VAL A 17 14.50 -6.91 -0.96
C VAL A 17 14.48 -5.65 -1.81
N ALA A 18 13.47 -5.54 -2.67
CA ALA A 18 13.18 -4.33 -3.41
C ALA A 18 11.84 -3.72 -2.96
N VAL A 19 11.78 -2.39 -2.90
CA VAL A 19 10.56 -1.60 -2.72
C VAL A 19 10.35 -0.79 -3.98
N VAL A 20 9.17 -0.94 -4.59
CA VAL A 20 8.83 -0.23 -5.82
C VAL A 20 7.84 0.87 -5.49
N GLY A 21 8.26 2.12 -5.65
CA GLY A 21 7.44 3.28 -5.34
C GLY A 21 8.26 4.54 -5.06
N GLY A 22 7.58 5.63 -4.67
CA GLY A 22 8.25 6.91 -4.39
C GLY A 22 7.35 7.93 -3.69
N GLY A 23 6.23 7.47 -3.12
CA GLY A 23 5.40 8.21 -2.16
C GLY A 23 5.78 7.87 -0.73
N ASN A 24 5.08 8.46 0.25
CA ASN A 24 5.30 8.22 1.68
C ASN A 24 5.28 6.73 2.02
N THR A 25 4.28 5.99 1.56
CA THR A 25 4.16 4.54 1.81
C THR A 25 5.43 3.79 1.39
N ALA A 26 5.98 4.09 0.20
CA ALA A 26 7.19 3.41 -0.27
C ALA A 26 8.42 3.74 0.59
N LEU A 27 8.55 4.99 1.03
CA LEU A 27 9.66 5.42 1.89
C LEU A 27 9.51 4.86 3.31
N GLU A 28 8.31 4.85 3.87
CA GLU A 28 8.00 4.26 5.18
C GLU A 28 8.22 2.73 5.17
N ASP A 29 7.74 2.03 4.14
CA ASP A 29 7.96 0.61 3.94
C ASP A 29 9.48 0.29 3.84
N ALA A 30 10.22 1.10 3.08
CA ALA A 30 11.67 0.95 2.96
C ALA A 30 12.39 1.19 4.30
N LEU A 31 11.99 2.18 5.08
CA LEU A 31 12.52 2.43 6.42
C LEU A 31 12.25 1.25 7.37
N PHE A 32 11.03 0.72 7.32
CA PHE A 32 10.66 -0.46 8.12
C PHE A 32 11.52 -1.66 7.73
N LEU A 33 11.60 -2.00 6.45
CA LEU A 33 12.37 -3.13 5.93
C LEU A 33 13.88 -2.99 6.20
N ALA A 34 14.42 -1.77 6.12
CA ALA A 34 15.84 -1.52 6.39
C ALA A 34 16.29 -1.83 7.83
N ASN A 35 15.36 -2.04 8.77
CA ASN A 35 15.68 -2.47 10.13
C ASN A 35 15.86 -3.99 10.24
N TYR A 36 15.42 -4.76 9.27
CA TYR A 36 15.40 -6.23 9.33
C TYR A 36 16.11 -6.91 8.15
N CYS A 37 16.09 -6.28 6.98
CA CYS A 37 16.65 -6.84 5.75
C CYS A 37 18.16 -6.53 5.64
N SER A 38 18.90 -7.39 4.92
CA SER A 38 20.31 -7.16 4.64
C SER A 38 20.50 -5.97 3.72
N LYS A 39 19.70 -5.86 2.69
CA LYS A 39 19.68 -4.73 1.76
C LYS A 39 18.29 -4.41 1.26
N VAL A 40 18.01 -3.13 1.09
CA VAL A 40 16.76 -2.62 0.54
C VAL A 40 17.06 -1.76 -0.69
N TYR A 41 16.55 -2.18 -1.83
CA TYR A 41 16.63 -1.44 -3.09
C TYR A 41 15.32 -0.66 -3.29
N ILE A 42 15.39 0.68 -3.36
CA ILE A 42 14.23 1.52 -3.62
C ILE A 42 14.19 1.85 -5.11
N ILE A 43 13.29 1.22 -5.83
CA ILE A 43 13.14 1.39 -7.28
C ILE A 43 12.08 2.45 -7.53
N HIS A 44 12.48 3.56 -8.14
CA HIS A 44 11.59 4.67 -8.46
C HIS A 44 11.76 5.17 -9.88
N ARG A 45 10.62 5.46 -10.55
CA ARG A 45 10.57 5.86 -11.96
C ARG A 45 11.04 7.28 -12.27
N ARG A 46 11.38 8.08 -11.25
CA ARG A 46 11.88 9.47 -11.36
C ARG A 46 13.18 9.60 -10.58
N ASP A 47 13.84 10.72 -10.74
CA ASP A 47 15.02 11.11 -9.98
C ASP A 47 14.69 11.67 -8.60
N THR A 48 13.44 12.07 -8.38
CA THR A 48 12.94 12.68 -7.15
C THR A 48 11.71 11.95 -6.61
N PHE A 49 11.60 11.85 -5.29
CA PHE A 49 10.45 11.27 -4.60
C PHE A 49 9.31 12.27 -4.46
N ARG A 50 8.07 11.77 -4.46
CA ARG A 50 6.88 12.56 -4.08
C ARG A 50 6.62 12.54 -2.57
N GLY A 51 7.21 11.58 -1.87
CA GLY A 51 7.13 11.45 -0.43
C GLY A 51 7.93 12.55 0.28
N GLU A 52 7.73 12.64 1.57
CA GLU A 52 8.33 13.67 2.42
C GLU A 52 9.85 13.57 2.42
N SER A 53 10.53 14.71 2.28
CA SER A 53 11.99 14.77 2.15
C SER A 53 12.71 14.17 3.34
N HIS A 54 12.21 14.33 4.56
CA HIS A 54 12.83 13.79 5.76
C HIS A 54 12.90 12.27 5.77
N LEU A 55 11.92 11.56 5.18
CA LEU A 55 11.95 10.10 5.02
C LEU A 55 13.06 9.69 4.05
N ALA A 56 13.16 10.39 2.93
CA ALA A 56 14.21 10.13 1.94
C ALA A 56 15.60 10.42 2.51
N ASP A 57 15.77 11.50 3.30
CA ASP A 57 17.03 11.86 3.93
C ASP A 57 17.45 10.83 5.00
N THR A 58 16.50 10.33 5.78
CA THR A 58 16.73 9.25 6.73
C THR A 58 17.21 7.98 6.03
N LEU A 59 16.59 7.63 4.88
CA LEU A 59 16.99 6.47 4.07
C LEU A 59 18.38 6.64 3.44
N ARG A 60 18.77 7.86 3.03
CA ARG A 60 20.12 8.16 2.52
C ARG A 60 21.20 7.92 3.57
N GLY A 61 20.88 8.08 4.84
CA GLY A 61 21.78 7.80 5.95
C GLY A 61 21.97 6.32 6.31
N LYS A 62 21.22 5.40 5.68
CA LYS A 62 21.30 3.96 5.96
C LYS A 62 22.24 3.27 4.98
N GLU A 63 23.25 2.55 5.49
CA GLU A 63 24.25 1.83 4.68
C GLU A 63 23.65 0.68 3.85
N ASN A 64 22.56 0.10 4.33
CA ASN A 64 21.88 -1.01 3.69
C ASN A 64 20.75 -0.60 2.74
N VAL A 65 20.65 0.68 2.37
CA VAL A 65 19.68 1.18 1.42
C VAL A 65 20.35 1.64 0.12
N GLU A 66 19.79 1.25 -1.01
CA GLU A 66 20.24 1.68 -2.34
C GLU A 66 19.09 2.25 -3.15
N PHE A 67 19.28 3.46 -3.67
CA PHE A 67 18.30 4.12 -4.54
C PHE A 67 18.54 3.75 -5.99
N VAL A 68 17.55 3.15 -6.62
CA VAL A 68 17.52 2.79 -8.05
C VAL A 68 16.54 3.74 -8.73
N LEU A 69 16.99 4.96 -8.96
CA LEU A 69 16.19 6.06 -9.51
C LEU A 69 16.09 5.99 -11.04
N ASP A 70 15.17 6.76 -11.60
CA ASP A 70 14.86 6.80 -13.04
C ASP A 70 14.56 5.41 -13.62
N SER A 71 14.12 4.48 -12.79
CA SER A 71 14.05 3.08 -13.13
C SER A 71 12.65 2.50 -12.94
N VAL A 72 12.29 1.60 -13.83
CA VAL A 72 11.04 0.83 -13.78
C VAL A 72 11.35 -0.66 -13.76
N VAL A 73 10.51 -1.42 -13.05
CA VAL A 73 10.57 -2.88 -13.08
C VAL A 73 9.99 -3.36 -14.40
N GLU A 74 10.74 -4.21 -15.09
CA GLU A 74 10.29 -4.86 -16.32
C GLU A 74 9.91 -6.31 -16.11
N GLN A 75 10.68 -7.01 -15.26
CA GLN A 75 10.48 -8.44 -15.05
C GLN A 75 10.86 -8.85 -13.64
N LEU A 76 10.12 -9.79 -13.10
CA LEU A 76 10.48 -10.56 -11.91
C LEU A 76 10.90 -11.95 -12.36
N ASN A 77 12.03 -12.42 -11.87
CA ASN A 77 12.57 -13.74 -12.20
C ASN A 77 12.56 -14.64 -10.97
N GLY A 78 12.38 -15.92 -11.18
CA GLY A 78 12.34 -16.99 -10.20
C GLY A 78 11.33 -18.06 -10.61
N GLU A 79 11.49 -19.28 -10.12
CA GLU A 79 10.57 -20.38 -10.43
C GLU A 79 9.40 -20.44 -9.44
N THR A 80 9.67 -20.69 -8.17
CA THR A 80 8.67 -20.78 -7.10
C THR A 80 8.65 -19.53 -6.23
N MET A 81 9.77 -18.84 -6.14
CA MET A 81 9.95 -17.60 -5.37
C MET A 81 10.67 -16.56 -6.23
N VAL A 82 10.57 -15.29 -5.85
CA VAL A 82 11.35 -14.24 -6.49
C VAL A 82 12.83 -14.42 -6.15
N GLU A 83 13.69 -14.41 -7.16
CA GLU A 83 15.13 -14.51 -7.06
C GLU A 83 15.85 -13.26 -7.54
N SER A 84 15.23 -12.54 -8.48
CA SER A 84 15.75 -11.25 -8.95
C SER A 84 14.65 -10.39 -9.57
N VAL A 85 14.96 -9.11 -9.67
CA VAL A 85 14.17 -8.12 -10.40
C VAL A 85 15.02 -7.51 -11.52
N GLN A 86 14.46 -7.47 -12.72
CA GLN A 86 15.06 -6.75 -13.83
C GLN A 86 14.47 -5.34 -13.89
N VAL A 87 15.34 -4.35 -13.90
CA VAL A 87 14.96 -2.93 -13.95
C VAL A 87 15.57 -2.27 -15.17
N ARG A 88 14.81 -1.39 -15.81
CA ARG A 88 15.29 -0.52 -16.88
C ARG A 88 15.43 0.90 -16.36
N ASN A 89 16.62 1.49 -16.50
CA ASN A 89 16.82 2.91 -16.34
C ASN A 89 16.24 3.65 -17.56
N LYS A 90 15.28 4.54 -17.34
CA LYS A 90 14.55 5.24 -18.40
C LYS A 90 15.35 6.32 -19.10
N VAL A 91 16.37 6.87 -18.42
CA VAL A 91 17.23 7.94 -18.96
C VAL A 91 18.36 7.34 -19.80
N LYS A 92 19.05 6.32 -19.25
CA LYS A 92 20.19 5.67 -19.90
C LYS A 92 19.79 4.51 -20.80
N ASN A 93 18.55 4.03 -20.72
CA ASN A 93 18.03 2.84 -21.40
C ASN A 93 18.83 1.56 -21.09
N GLU A 94 19.46 1.51 -19.91
CA GLU A 94 20.24 0.38 -19.44
C GLU A 94 19.36 -0.58 -18.65
N ILE A 95 19.60 -1.87 -18.81
CA ILE A 95 18.95 -2.92 -18.05
C ILE A 95 19.90 -3.42 -16.97
N ARG A 96 19.40 -3.53 -15.74
CA ARG A 96 20.12 -4.11 -14.61
C ARG A 96 19.28 -5.19 -13.96
N THR A 97 19.89 -6.33 -13.64
CA THR A 97 19.27 -7.38 -12.83
C THR A 97 19.79 -7.24 -11.39
N ILE A 98 18.89 -7.22 -10.44
CA ILE A 98 19.16 -7.08 -9.01
C ILE A 98 18.65 -8.34 -8.32
N SER A 99 19.54 -9.09 -7.66
CA SER A 99 19.16 -10.27 -6.87
C SER A 99 18.42 -9.84 -5.62
N VAL A 100 17.19 -10.33 -5.45
CA VAL A 100 16.34 -10.04 -4.28
C VAL A 100 15.47 -11.26 -3.96
N SER A 101 15.19 -11.46 -2.69
CA SER A 101 14.29 -12.53 -2.23
C SER A 101 12.83 -12.09 -2.16
N GLY A 102 12.56 -10.80 -2.27
CA GLY A 102 11.20 -10.25 -2.21
C GLY A 102 11.09 -8.88 -2.85
N VAL A 103 9.88 -8.58 -3.35
CA VAL A 103 9.54 -7.28 -3.93
C VAL A 103 8.27 -6.76 -3.28
N PHE A 104 8.34 -5.56 -2.73
CA PHE A 104 7.23 -4.85 -2.11
C PHE A 104 6.74 -3.76 -3.07
N ILE A 105 5.47 -3.81 -3.42
CA ILE A 105 4.86 -2.87 -4.37
C ILE A 105 4.13 -1.78 -3.58
N ALA A 106 4.67 -0.58 -3.59
CA ALA A 106 4.16 0.59 -2.87
C ALA A 106 3.91 1.79 -3.80
N VAL A 107 3.21 1.53 -4.91
CA VAL A 107 2.92 2.54 -5.94
C VAL A 107 1.64 3.34 -5.67
N GLY A 108 0.93 3.01 -4.61
CA GLY A 108 -0.39 3.53 -4.22
C GLY A 108 -1.50 2.53 -4.52
N GLN A 109 -2.60 2.69 -3.79
CA GLN A 109 -3.84 1.93 -3.98
C GLN A 109 -4.93 2.89 -4.45
N VAL A 110 -5.77 2.42 -5.33
CA VAL A 110 -6.96 3.13 -5.80
C VAL A 110 -8.16 2.22 -5.56
N PRO A 111 -9.14 2.66 -4.77
CA PRO A 111 -10.35 1.87 -4.55
C PRO A 111 -11.20 1.86 -5.83
N ASP A 112 -11.78 0.71 -6.15
CA ASP A 112 -12.70 0.57 -7.30
C ASP A 112 -14.16 0.73 -6.84
N ASN A 113 -14.50 1.95 -6.41
CA ASN A 113 -15.83 2.30 -5.90
C ASN A 113 -16.69 3.03 -6.93
N GLY A 114 -16.23 3.18 -8.16
CA GLY A 114 -16.93 3.96 -9.20
C GLY A 114 -18.37 3.52 -9.44
N ALA A 115 -18.65 2.22 -9.33
CA ALA A 115 -20.00 1.66 -9.49
C ALA A 115 -21.01 2.14 -8.43
N PHE A 116 -20.55 2.73 -7.33
CA PHE A 116 -21.38 3.21 -6.23
C PHE A 116 -21.51 4.74 -6.18
N SER A 117 -20.88 5.48 -7.10
CA SER A 117 -20.83 6.94 -7.09
C SER A 117 -22.19 7.64 -7.13
N ASP A 118 -23.19 7.00 -7.71
CA ASP A 118 -24.55 7.53 -7.78
C ASP A 118 -25.35 7.31 -6.48
N ILE A 119 -24.83 6.50 -5.55
CA ILE A 119 -25.55 6.07 -4.35
C ILE A 119 -24.90 6.62 -3.10
N VAL A 120 -23.56 6.69 -3.08
CA VAL A 120 -22.76 7.14 -1.92
C VAL A 120 -21.77 8.24 -2.33
N THR A 121 -21.38 9.07 -1.39
CA THR A 121 -20.36 10.09 -1.63
C THR A 121 -18.96 9.46 -1.59
N LEU A 122 -18.15 9.76 -2.60
CA LEU A 122 -16.73 9.41 -2.66
C LEU A 122 -15.87 10.64 -2.33
N ASP A 123 -14.69 10.41 -1.77
CA ASP A 123 -13.68 11.45 -1.63
C ASP A 123 -12.90 11.66 -2.94
N ASP A 124 -11.97 12.61 -2.96
CA ASP A 124 -11.13 12.94 -4.13
C ASP A 124 -10.22 11.79 -4.58
N HIS A 125 -10.06 10.75 -3.75
CA HIS A 125 -9.28 9.55 -4.02
C HIS A 125 -10.14 8.34 -4.39
N GLY A 126 -11.47 8.49 -4.41
CA GLY A 126 -12.42 7.43 -4.75
C GLY A 126 -12.82 6.54 -3.58
N TYR A 127 -12.48 6.87 -2.34
CA TYR A 127 -12.96 6.15 -1.15
C TYR A 127 -14.35 6.59 -0.74
N ILE A 128 -15.19 5.66 -0.29
CA ILE A 128 -16.52 5.96 0.22
C ILE A 128 -16.40 6.74 1.53
N LEU A 129 -17.03 7.91 1.61
CA LEU A 129 -17.04 8.73 2.81
C LEU A 129 -17.88 8.05 3.90
N ALA A 130 -17.22 7.64 4.98
CA ALA A 130 -17.85 7.12 6.19
C ALA A 130 -16.92 7.31 7.39
N GLY A 131 -17.51 7.56 8.54
CA GLY A 131 -16.80 7.60 9.81
C GLY A 131 -16.57 6.21 10.41
N GLU A 132 -16.13 6.19 11.68
CA GLU A 132 -15.91 4.94 12.43
C GLU A 132 -17.22 4.20 12.74
N ASP A 133 -18.37 4.82 12.54
CA ASP A 133 -19.70 4.19 12.63
C ASP A 133 -20.10 3.43 11.35
N CYS A 134 -19.26 3.44 10.32
CA CYS A 134 -19.46 2.75 9.06
C CYS A 134 -20.75 3.15 8.30
N LYS A 135 -21.34 4.31 8.63
CA LYS A 135 -22.53 4.84 7.94
C LYS A 135 -22.12 5.71 6.78
N THR A 136 -22.77 5.49 5.65
CA THR A 136 -22.68 6.40 4.49
C THR A 136 -23.69 7.56 4.64
N GLY A 137 -23.59 8.53 3.75
CA GLY A 137 -24.64 9.58 3.65
C GLY A 137 -25.99 9.08 3.13
N CYS A 138 -26.06 7.85 2.62
CA CYS A 138 -27.28 7.23 2.11
C CYS A 138 -27.92 6.31 3.16
N GLU A 139 -29.20 6.56 3.45
CA GLU A 139 -29.93 5.80 4.46
C GLU A 139 -30.06 4.33 4.07
N GLY A 140 -29.71 3.40 4.97
CA GLY A 140 -29.75 1.95 4.76
C GLY A 140 -28.54 1.38 4.05
N ILE A 141 -27.54 2.21 3.72
CA ILE A 141 -26.27 1.75 3.12
C ILE A 141 -25.14 1.98 4.11
N PHE A 142 -24.38 0.92 4.34
CA PHE A 142 -23.24 0.88 5.24
C PHE A 142 -22.00 0.43 4.47
N VAL A 143 -20.81 0.87 4.90
CA VAL A 143 -19.54 0.53 4.27
C VAL A 143 -18.54 0.03 5.29
N ALA A 144 -17.79 -1.03 4.97
CA ALA A 144 -16.79 -1.62 5.85
C ALA A 144 -15.51 -1.93 5.06
N GLY A 145 -14.37 -1.86 5.76
CA GLY A 145 -13.08 -2.25 5.22
C GLY A 145 -12.35 -1.15 4.45
N ASP A 146 -11.45 -1.58 3.58
CA ASP A 146 -10.44 -0.72 2.95
C ASP A 146 -11.01 0.22 1.87
N CYS A 147 -12.25 -0.02 1.43
CA CYS A 147 -12.92 0.80 0.43
C CYS A 147 -13.48 2.12 0.97
N ARG A 148 -13.51 2.34 2.30
CA ARG A 148 -13.94 3.59 2.92
C ARG A 148 -12.78 4.51 3.32
N THR A 149 -13.10 5.76 3.61
CA THR A 149 -12.15 6.73 4.18
C THR A 149 -11.66 6.25 5.54
N LYS A 150 -10.37 5.99 5.67
CA LYS A 150 -9.69 5.61 6.91
C LYS A 150 -8.18 5.75 6.77
N THR A 151 -7.49 5.87 7.90
CA THR A 151 -6.02 6.02 7.92
C THR A 151 -5.31 4.65 7.83
N VAL A 152 -5.78 3.66 8.61
CA VAL A 152 -5.15 2.35 8.71
C VAL A 152 -5.97 1.32 7.94
N ARG A 153 -5.33 0.65 6.97
CA ARG A 153 -5.91 -0.42 6.15
C ARG A 153 -5.19 -1.72 6.46
N GLN A 154 -5.82 -2.54 7.29
CA GLN A 154 -5.32 -3.84 7.75
C GLN A 154 -6.49 -4.80 7.89
N LEU A 155 -6.23 -6.10 7.80
CA LEU A 155 -7.24 -7.15 7.96
C LEU A 155 -8.04 -6.99 9.26
N THR A 156 -7.36 -6.67 10.36
CA THR A 156 -7.99 -6.47 11.67
C THR A 156 -8.92 -5.26 11.68
N THR A 157 -8.54 -4.14 11.04
CA THR A 157 -9.41 -2.96 10.96
C THR A 157 -10.58 -3.18 10.00
N ALA A 158 -10.38 -3.95 8.94
CA ALA A 158 -11.48 -4.33 8.03
C ALA A 158 -12.50 -5.24 8.72
N ALA A 159 -12.03 -6.21 9.52
CA ALA A 159 -12.91 -7.08 10.32
C ALA A 159 -13.69 -6.30 11.39
N SER A 160 -13.01 -5.34 12.06
CA SER A 160 -13.67 -4.43 13.02
C SER A 160 -14.77 -3.60 12.35
N ASP A 161 -14.49 -3.02 11.19
CA ASP A 161 -15.50 -2.28 10.41
C ASP A 161 -16.72 -3.17 10.10
N GLY A 162 -16.49 -4.44 9.72
CA GLY A 162 -17.56 -5.40 9.45
C GLY A 162 -18.50 -5.61 10.65
N ALA A 163 -17.94 -5.70 11.85
CA ALA A 163 -18.73 -5.81 13.07
C ALA A 163 -19.55 -4.54 13.34
N VAL A 164 -18.93 -3.36 13.18
CA VAL A 164 -19.59 -2.06 13.37
C VAL A 164 -20.71 -1.87 12.35
N ALA A 165 -20.44 -2.11 11.07
CA ALA A 165 -21.42 -1.99 9.99
C ALA A 165 -22.62 -2.92 10.19
N SER A 166 -22.38 -4.15 10.63
CA SER A 166 -23.45 -5.13 10.92
C SER A 166 -24.37 -4.65 12.03
N LEU A 167 -23.80 -4.14 13.14
CA LEU A 167 -24.60 -3.61 14.25
C LEU A 167 -25.37 -2.36 13.84
N ALA A 168 -24.78 -1.48 13.03
CA ALA A 168 -25.45 -0.30 12.49
C ALA A 168 -26.63 -0.69 11.59
N ALA A 169 -26.47 -1.72 10.75
CA ALA A 169 -27.52 -2.25 9.91
C ALA A 169 -28.68 -2.87 10.71
N CYS A 170 -28.38 -3.67 11.74
CA CYS A 170 -29.40 -4.21 12.64
C CYS A 170 -30.21 -3.09 13.33
N SER A 171 -29.51 -2.11 13.88
CA SER A 171 -30.17 -0.96 14.53
C SER A 171 -31.07 -0.16 13.56
N TYR A 172 -30.64 -0.02 12.31
CA TYR A 172 -31.44 0.61 11.27
C TYR A 172 -32.73 -0.17 10.99
N ILE A 173 -32.65 -1.48 10.81
CA ILE A 173 -33.80 -2.36 10.58
C ILE A 173 -34.79 -2.31 11.74
N ASP A 174 -34.30 -2.40 12.98
CA ASP A 174 -35.14 -2.34 14.18
C ASP A 174 -35.89 -1.00 14.30
N THR A 175 -35.24 0.09 13.92
CA THR A 175 -35.86 1.43 13.91
C THR A 175 -36.95 1.55 12.83
N LYS A 176 -36.73 0.96 11.67
CA LYS A 176 -37.73 0.94 10.58
C LYS A 176 -38.94 0.10 10.92
N ASN A 177 -38.75 -1.06 11.58
CA ASN A 177 -39.84 -1.96 11.96
C ASN A 177 -40.73 -1.44 13.11
N ARG A 178 -40.26 -0.41 13.83
CA ARG A 178 -41.02 0.26 14.92
C ARG A 178 -41.88 1.43 14.44
N ARG A 179 -41.75 1.81 13.17
CA ARG A 179 -42.54 2.88 12.53
C ARG A 179 -43.68 2.27 11.73
#